data_dcbc55f7ac3c6fd1f37d3e5251c8c385
#
_entry.id   dcbc55f7ac3c6fd1f37d3e5251c8c385
#
_cell.length_a   1.000
_cell.length_b   1.000
_cell.length_c   1.000
_cell.angle_alpha   90.00
_cell.angle_beta   90.00
_cell.angle_gamma   90.00
#
_symmetry.space_group_name_H-M   'P 1'
#
loop_
_entity.id
_entity.type
_entity.pdbx_description
1 polymer ?
#
loop_
_entity_poly.entity_id
_entity_poly.type
_entity_poly.pdbx_seq_one_letter_code
_entity_poly.pdbx_strand_id
1 'polypeptide(L)'
;MHPSPQFHSSDRARAEAMIDEVGFAMVFMTTPEGPRVSHTPLLRVGDGLVRFHLSLGNALTKHLAGADALLVVNGGDAYISPRWYSDPNHVPTWNYVALELEGPVRRIAPDETIAMLDALTAGHEGRVREGVPWTRDKMDSAKFRQMLSGIVGFEMEVRHWRPTLKLSQNKPEGERARLIAGLEAVGQPNIARLMREAVR
;
A
#
# COMPACT_ATOMS: atom_id res chain seq x y z
N MET A 1 -9.75 -6.95 -7.39
CA MET A 1 -10.16 -7.74 -6.18
C MET A 1 -10.40 -9.20 -6.54
N HIS A 2 -10.08 -10.17 -5.63
CA HIS A 2 -10.34 -11.60 -5.85
C HIS A 2 -11.86 -11.87 -5.95
N PRO A 3 -12.36 -12.72 -6.88
CA PRO A 3 -13.81 -12.94 -7.06
C PRO A 3 -14.49 -13.65 -5.87
N SER A 4 -13.75 -14.47 -5.10
CA SER A 4 -14.29 -15.20 -3.94
C SER A 4 -14.46 -14.29 -2.72
N PRO A 5 -15.68 -14.12 -2.17
CA PRO A 5 -15.94 -13.27 -1.00
C PRO A 5 -15.17 -13.67 0.25
N GLN A 6 -14.82 -14.95 0.40
CA GLN A 6 -14.03 -15.47 1.54
C GLN A 6 -12.65 -14.81 1.71
N PHE A 7 -12.14 -14.13 0.68
CA PHE A 7 -10.87 -13.41 0.71
C PHE A 7 -11.06 -11.89 0.82
N HIS A 8 -12.29 -11.42 0.90
CA HIS A 8 -12.60 -10.02 1.14
C HIS A 8 -12.64 -9.76 2.65
N SER A 9 -12.32 -8.55 3.05
CA SER A 9 -12.45 -8.11 4.44
C SER A 9 -13.23 -6.80 4.49
N SER A 10 -14.07 -6.65 5.49
CA SER A 10 -14.72 -5.38 5.85
C SER A 10 -14.02 -4.69 7.02
N ASP A 11 -12.93 -5.26 7.51
CA ASP A 11 -12.16 -4.70 8.63
C ASP A 11 -11.41 -3.44 8.18
N ARG A 12 -12.02 -2.30 8.47
CA ARG A 12 -11.49 -0.98 8.16
C ARG A 12 -10.20 -0.68 8.92
N ALA A 13 -10.14 -1.04 10.19
CA ALA A 13 -8.96 -0.78 11.02
C ALA A 13 -7.74 -1.54 10.48
N ARG A 14 -7.93 -2.78 10.03
CA ARG A 14 -6.88 -3.58 9.39
C ARG A 14 -6.43 -2.97 8.05
N ALA A 15 -7.36 -2.45 7.25
CA ALA A 15 -7.02 -1.76 6.00
C ALA A 15 -6.22 -0.48 6.26
N GLU A 16 -6.59 0.29 7.26
CA GLU A 16 -5.86 1.50 7.68
C GLU A 16 -4.46 1.19 8.22
N ALA A 17 -4.36 0.16 9.07
CA ALA A 17 -3.07 -0.31 9.58
C ALA A 17 -2.13 -0.76 8.44
N MET A 18 -2.68 -1.37 7.38
CA MET A 18 -1.91 -1.74 6.21
C MET A 18 -1.34 -0.52 5.46
N ILE A 19 -2.11 0.57 5.34
CA ILE A 19 -1.59 1.83 4.77
C ILE A 19 -0.42 2.34 5.61
N ASP A 20 -0.59 2.39 6.93
CA ASP A 20 0.42 2.89 7.86
C ASP A 20 1.68 2.00 7.88
N GLU A 21 1.54 0.68 7.75
CA GLU A 21 2.66 -0.27 7.70
C GLU A 21 3.44 -0.16 6.38
N VAL A 22 2.73 -0.18 5.23
CA VAL A 22 3.36 -0.17 3.90
C VAL A 22 3.84 1.22 3.51
N GLY A 23 3.01 2.26 3.69
CA GLY A 23 3.34 3.66 3.40
C GLY A 23 3.65 3.96 1.92
N PHE A 24 3.29 3.06 1.00
CA PHE A 24 3.59 3.18 -0.43
C PHE A 24 2.46 2.59 -1.28
N ALA A 25 2.12 3.24 -2.38
CA ALA A 25 1.01 2.85 -3.24
C ALA A 25 1.31 3.03 -4.72
N MET A 26 0.51 2.37 -5.53
CA MET A 26 0.38 2.60 -6.96
C MET A 26 -0.90 3.39 -7.23
N VAL A 27 -0.80 4.49 -7.98
CA VAL A 27 -1.95 5.29 -8.45
C VAL A 27 -2.23 4.95 -9.89
N PHE A 28 -3.41 4.45 -10.17
CA PHE A 28 -3.88 4.09 -11.51
C PHE A 28 -4.92 5.09 -11.99
N MET A 29 -4.80 5.48 -13.25
CA MET A 29 -5.76 6.32 -13.93
C MET A 29 -5.70 6.10 -15.43
N THR A 30 -6.84 6.23 -16.12
CA THR A 30 -6.89 6.34 -17.57
C THR A 30 -6.72 7.80 -17.97
N THR A 31 -5.69 8.07 -18.77
CA THR A 31 -5.42 9.39 -19.37
C THR A 31 -5.83 9.38 -20.86
N PRO A 32 -5.88 10.54 -21.53
CA PRO A 32 -6.10 10.58 -22.97
C PRO A 32 -5.09 9.76 -23.78
N GLU A 33 -3.86 9.58 -23.25
CA GLU A 33 -2.81 8.78 -23.87
C GLU A 33 -2.86 7.29 -23.45
N GLY A 34 -3.95 6.86 -22.76
CA GLY A 34 -4.17 5.50 -22.29
C GLY A 34 -3.96 5.32 -20.77
N PRO A 35 -4.09 4.08 -20.26
CA PRO A 35 -3.91 3.79 -18.86
C PRO A 35 -2.46 4.05 -18.40
N ARG A 36 -2.33 4.61 -17.22
CA ARG A 36 -1.04 4.92 -16.59
C ARG A 36 -1.04 4.49 -15.14
N VAL A 37 0.16 4.22 -14.62
CA VAL A 37 0.42 3.94 -13.21
C VAL A 37 1.58 4.80 -12.73
N SER A 38 1.49 5.28 -11.49
CA SER A 38 2.59 5.94 -10.79
C SER A 38 2.75 5.35 -9.40
N HIS A 39 3.98 5.25 -8.94
CA HIS A 39 4.31 4.77 -7.60
C HIS A 39 4.63 5.98 -6.71
N THR A 40 4.09 5.98 -5.49
CA THR A 40 4.20 7.13 -4.60
C THR A 40 4.11 6.73 -3.13
N PRO A 41 4.81 7.44 -2.23
CA PRO A 41 4.52 7.34 -0.81
C PRO A 41 3.06 7.71 -0.52
N LEU A 42 2.46 7.03 0.45
CA LEU A 42 1.07 7.22 0.84
C LEU A 42 0.98 7.50 2.35
N LEU A 43 0.26 8.55 2.70
CA LEU A 43 0.00 8.95 4.08
C LEU A 43 -1.51 8.96 4.35
N ARG A 44 -1.94 8.31 5.41
CA ARG A 44 -3.29 8.46 5.96
C ARG A 44 -3.33 9.71 6.83
N VAL A 45 -4.31 10.63 6.60
CA VAL A 45 -4.38 11.93 7.28
C VAL A 45 -5.69 12.19 8.04
N GLY A 46 -6.56 11.20 8.09
CA GLY A 46 -7.84 11.32 8.79
C GLY A 46 -8.77 10.17 8.42
N ASP A 47 -10.03 10.27 8.85
CA ASP A 47 -11.03 9.28 8.50
C ASP A 47 -11.35 9.35 7.00
N GLY A 48 -10.97 8.32 6.28
CA GLY A 48 -11.20 8.20 4.85
C GLY A 48 -10.34 9.08 3.96
N LEU A 49 -9.33 9.76 4.48
CA LEU A 49 -8.46 10.63 3.68
C LEU A 49 -7.04 10.08 3.59
N VAL A 50 -6.51 10.06 2.37
CA VAL A 50 -5.11 9.70 2.12
C VAL A 50 -4.44 10.76 1.26
N ARG A 51 -3.16 11.02 1.53
CA ARG A 51 -2.35 12.00 0.78
C ARG A 51 -1.15 11.33 0.13
N PHE A 52 -0.79 11.85 -1.02
CA PHE A 52 0.38 11.42 -1.79
C PHE A 52 0.91 12.57 -2.64
N HIS A 53 2.07 12.41 -3.26
CA HIS A 53 2.60 13.40 -4.18
C HIS A 53 3.18 12.74 -5.42
N LEU A 54 3.16 13.49 -6.52
CA LEU A 54 3.79 13.09 -7.76
C LEU A 54 4.73 14.19 -8.23
N SER A 55 5.74 13.83 -9.01
CA SER A 55 6.56 14.80 -9.74
C SER A 55 5.67 15.66 -10.65
N LEU A 56 5.98 16.93 -10.78
CA LEU A 56 5.27 17.85 -11.66
C LEU A 56 5.23 17.35 -13.12
N GLY A 57 6.30 16.69 -13.57
CA GLY A 57 6.40 16.08 -14.92
C GLY A 57 5.77 14.70 -15.07
N ASN A 58 5.18 14.14 -14.01
CA ASN A 58 4.54 12.82 -14.10
C ASN A 58 3.27 12.89 -14.97
N ALA A 59 3.06 11.87 -15.80
CA ALA A 59 1.94 11.81 -16.75
C ALA A 59 0.56 11.92 -16.10
N LEU A 60 0.41 11.49 -14.82
CA LEU A 60 -0.86 11.57 -14.10
C LEU A 60 -1.12 12.96 -13.50
N THR A 61 -0.08 13.74 -13.20
CA THR A 61 -0.17 14.97 -12.42
C THR A 61 -1.18 15.97 -12.97
N LYS A 62 -1.23 16.13 -14.30
CA LYS A 62 -2.15 17.07 -14.96
C LYS A 62 -3.60 16.59 -15.03
N HIS A 63 -3.87 15.32 -14.71
CA HIS A 63 -5.19 14.70 -14.90
C HIS A 63 -5.89 14.31 -13.60
N LEU A 64 -5.15 14.21 -12.48
CA LEU A 64 -5.68 13.68 -11.21
C LEU A 64 -6.67 14.63 -10.52
N ALA A 65 -6.41 15.94 -10.54
CA ALA A 65 -7.26 16.89 -9.83
C ALA A 65 -8.67 16.96 -10.44
N GLY A 66 -9.68 16.65 -9.63
CA GLY A 66 -11.09 16.63 -10.04
C GLY A 66 -11.55 15.32 -10.67
N ALA A 67 -10.71 14.31 -10.69
CA ALA A 67 -11.05 12.99 -11.23
C ALA A 67 -11.05 11.91 -10.13
N ASP A 68 -11.74 10.79 -10.38
CA ASP A 68 -11.60 9.59 -9.59
C ASP A 68 -10.34 8.82 -9.99
N ALA A 69 -9.66 8.24 -9.01
CA ALA A 69 -8.50 7.40 -9.23
C ALA A 69 -8.58 6.11 -8.38
N LEU A 70 -7.80 5.12 -8.79
CA LEU A 70 -7.60 3.89 -8.03
C LEU A 70 -6.19 3.90 -7.45
N LEU A 71 -6.10 3.77 -6.12
CA LEU A 71 -4.83 3.50 -5.44
C LEU A 71 -4.80 2.03 -5.02
N VAL A 72 -3.63 1.41 -5.17
CA VAL A 72 -3.39 0.03 -4.72
C VAL A 72 -2.20 0.01 -3.78
N VAL A 73 -2.43 -0.51 -2.56
CA VAL A 73 -1.39 -0.81 -1.58
C VAL A 73 -1.17 -2.31 -1.59
N ASN A 74 0.06 -2.76 -1.82
CA ASN A 74 0.44 -4.17 -1.78
C ASN A 74 1.04 -4.52 -0.42
N GLY A 75 0.41 -5.45 0.31
CA GLY A 75 0.86 -5.94 1.61
C GLY A 75 1.82 -7.11 1.54
N GLY A 76 2.15 -7.56 0.34
CA GLY A 76 3.04 -8.67 0.07
C GLY A 76 2.33 -9.84 -0.61
N ASP A 77 3.12 -10.71 -1.22
CA ASP A 77 2.68 -11.90 -1.92
C ASP A 77 3.71 -13.04 -1.81
N ALA A 78 3.28 -14.27 -2.03
CA ALA A 78 4.15 -15.43 -2.13
C ALA A 78 3.50 -16.56 -2.92
N TYR A 79 4.33 -17.27 -3.67
CA TYR A 79 3.95 -18.52 -4.32
C TYR A 79 3.68 -19.61 -3.27
N ILE A 80 2.61 -20.37 -3.47
CA ILE A 80 2.22 -21.53 -2.64
C ILE A 80 2.40 -22.80 -3.46
N SER A 81 3.40 -23.59 -3.07
CA SER A 81 3.71 -24.84 -3.74
C SER A 81 2.73 -25.96 -3.36
N PRO A 82 2.23 -26.73 -4.35
CA PRO A 82 1.47 -27.96 -4.06
C PRO A 82 2.25 -28.99 -3.25
N ARG A 83 3.58 -28.93 -3.31
CA ARG A 83 4.49 -29.87 -2.58
C ARG A 83 4.40 -29.73 -1.07
N TRP A 84 3.82 -28.66 -0.55
CA TRP A 84 3.69 -28.41 0.89
C TRP A 84 2.41 -29.00 1.48
N TYR A 85 1.43 -29.36 0.64
CA TYR A 85 0.20 -30.01 1.08
C TYR A 85 0.42 -31.50 1.37
N SER A 86 -0.39 -32.07 2.27
CA SER A 86 -0.42 -33.51 2.49
C SER A 86 -1.12 -34.28 1.35
N ASP A 87 -2.13 -33.65 0.75
CA ASP A 87 -2.84 -34.19 -0.42
C ASP A 87 -2.17 -33.70 -1.71
N PRO A 88 -1.73 -34.60 -2.61
CA PRO A 88 -1.12 -34.25 -3.89
C PRO A 88 -2.12 -33.58 -4.88
N ASN A 89 -3.43 -33.66 -4.62
CA ASN A 89 -4.48 -33.09 -5.49
C ASN A 89 -4.66 -31.58 -5.31
N HIS A 90 -3.54 -30.85 -5.16
CA HIS A 90 -3.53 -29.39 -5.08
C HIS A 90 -2.79 -28.79 -6.27
N VAL A 91 -3.22 -27.59 -6.68
CA VAL A 91 -2.58 -26.83 -7.75
C VAL A 91 -1.73 -25.70 -7.15
N PRO A 92 -0.69 -25.24 -7.87
CA PRO A 92 0.06 -24.05 -7.46
C PRO A 92 -0.85 -22.83 -7.45
N THR A 93 -0.59 -21.93 -6.48
CA THR A 93 -1.33 -20.67 -6.36
C THR A 93 -0.45 -19.61 -5.71
N TRP A 94 -1.01 -18.43 -5.52
CA TRP A 94 -0.40 -17.32 -4.78
C TRP A 94 -1.25 -16.95 -3.58
N ASN A 95 -0.61 -16.69 -2.45
CA ASN A 95 -1.18 -15.93 -1.36
C ASN A 95 -0.72 -14.47 -1.51
N TYR A 96 -1.62 -13.54 -1.21
CA TYR A 96 -1.31 -12.10 -1.29
C TYR A 96 -2.27 -11.29 -0.44
N VAL A 97 -1.82 -10.09 -0.08
CA VAL A 97 -2.64 -9.05 0.53
C VAL A 97 -2.55 -7.80 -0.33
N ALA A 98 -3.70 -7.26 -0.70
CA ALA A 98 -3.79 -6.01 -1.45
C ALA A 98 -4.97 -5.19 -0.94
N LEU A 99 -4.83 -3.88 -0.96
CA LEU A 99 -5.88 -2.93 -0.63
C LEU A 99 -6.09 -2.00 -1.83
N GLU A 100 -7.29 -2.03 -2.39
CA GLU A 100 -7.73 -1.09 -3.40
C GLU A 100 -8.53 0.03 -2.73
N LEU A 101 -8.16 1.26 -3.03
CA LEU A 101 -8.81 2.49 -2.57
C LEU A 101 -9.28 3.28 -3.79
N GLU A 102 -10.52 3.71 -3.81
CA GLU A 102 -11.08 4.45 -4.94
C GLU A 102 -11.84 5.68 -4.45
N GLY A 103 -11.67 6.79 -5.14
CA GLY A 103 -12.37 8.02 -4.86
C GLY A 103 -11.84 9.22 -5.61
N PRO A 104 -12.47 10.39 -5.42
CA PRO A 104 -12.06 11.63 -6.05
C PRO A 104 -10.76 12.15 -5.46
N VAL A 105 -9.96 12.74 -6.33
CA VAL A 105 -8.65 13.31 -5.98
C VAL A 105 -8.72 14.83 -6.15
N ARG A 106 -8.22 15.55 -5.14
CA ARG A 106 -7.98 16.99 -5.23
C ARG A 106 -6.49 17.30 -5.11
N ARG A 107 -6.07 18.41 -5.69
CA ARG A 107 -4.77 18.99 -5.41
C ARG A 107 -4.79 19.64 -4.02
N ILE A 108 -3.73 19.48 -3.24
CA ILE A 108 -3.55 20.16 -1.95
C ILE A 108 -2.63 21.37 -2.06
N ALA A 109 -2.75 22.29 -1.10
CA ALA A 109 -1.94 23.50 -1.04
C ALA A 109 -0.46 23.18 -0.72
N PRO A 110 0.48 24.12 -1.02
CA PRO A 110 1.90 23.91 -0.74
C PRO A 110 2.22 23.65 0.73
N ASP A 111 1.55 24.33 1.66
CA ASP A 111 1.70 24.11 3.10
C ASP A 111 1.17 22.74 3.56
N GLU A 112 0.05 22.27 3.02
CA GLU A 112 -0.46 20.91 3.22
C GLU A 112 0.52 19.87 2.65
N THR A 113 1.14 20.17 1.49
CA THR A 113 2.16 19.30 0.89
C THR A 113 3.40 19.19 1.80
N ILE A 114 3.85 20.31 2.36
CA ILE A 114 4.97 20.34 3.32
C ILE A 114 4.63 19.50 4.55
N ALA A 115 3.45 19.71 5.15
CA ALA A 115 3.02 18.93 6.33
C ALA A 115 2.94 17.44 6.04
N MET A 116 2.47 17.05 4.86
CA MET A 116 2.45 15.64 4.40
C MET A 116 3.89 15.08 4.30
N LEU A 117 4.83 15.82 3.71
CA LEU A 117 6.21 15.38 3.57
C LEU A 117 6.91 15.23 4.93
N ASP A 118 6.67 16.17 5.85
CA ASP A 118 7.20 16.10 7.21
C ASP A 118 6.66 14.87 7.96
N ALA A 119 5.36 14.58 7.83
CA ALA A 119 4.73 13.42 8.46
C ALA A 119 5.22 12.09 7.86
N LEU A 120 5.34 11.99 6.52
CA LEU A 120 5.92 10.82 5.84
C LEU A 120 7.35 10.58 6.31
N THR A 121 8.15 11.66 6.35
CA THR A 121 9.55 11.58 6.81
C THR A 121 9.62 11.09 8.24
N ALA A 122 8.87 11.69 9.17
CA ALA A 122 8.88 11.29 10.57
C ALA A 122 8.47 9.82 10.76
N GLY A 123 7.44 9.36 10.03
CA GLY A 123 6.97 7.97 10.09
C GLY A 123 8.02 6.96 9.60
N HIS A 124 8.75 7.28 8.52
CA HIS A 124 9.76 6.38 7.96
C HIS A 124 11.10 6.47 8.70
N GLU A 125 11.55 7.66 9.08
CA GLU A 125 12.75 7.86 9.91
C GLU A 125 12.62 7.16 11.27
N GLY A 126 11.43 7.12 11.86
CA GLY A 126 11.17 6.38 13.09
C GLY A 126 11.39 4.86 12.99
N ARG A 127 11.48 4.31 11.77
CA ARG A 127 11.80 2.89 11.51
C ARG A 127 13.30 2.63 11.32
N VAL A 128 14.08 3.67 11.09
CA VAL A 128 15.56 3.59 10.97
C VAL A 128 16.14 3.54 12.37
N ARG A 129 16.86 2.46 12.70
CA ARG A 129 17.35 2.23 14.08
C ARG A 129 18.63 2.98 14.42
N GLU A 130 19.42 3.37 13.42
CA GLU A 130 20.74 3.95 13.61
C GLU A 130 20.76 5.42 13.21
N GLY A 131 21.54 6.21 13.95
CA GLY A 131 21.77 7.62 13.68
C GLY A 131 20.69 8.54 14.26
N VAL A 132 20.77 9.83 13.89
CA VAL A 132 19.80 10.87 14.27
C VAL A 132 18.77 11.00 13.15
N PRO A 133 17.46 10.86 13.43
CA PRO A 133 16.42 10.99 12.42
C PRO A 133 16.60 12.25 11.57
N TRP A 134 16.39 12.11 10.26
CA TRP A 134 16.44 13.25 9.37
C TRP A 134 15.18 14.11 9.55
N THR A 135 15.38 15.44 9.57
CA THR A 135 14.31 16.42 9.62
C THR A 135 14.58 17.53 8.61
N ARG A 136 13.54 18.17 8.14
CA ARG A 136 13.61 19.18 7.07
C ARG A 136 14.49 20.40 7.42
N ASP A 137 14.60 20.77 8.69
CA ASP A 137 15.42 21.88 9.17
C ASP A 137 16.93 21.64 8.96
N LYS A 138 17.37 20.40 8.72
CA LYS A 138 18.73 20.06 8.31
C LYS A 138 19.07 20.44 6.87
N MET A 139 18.08 20.83 6.09
CA MET A 139 18.21 21.20 4.68
C MET A 139 18.24 22.72 4.49
N ASP A 140 19.04 23.18 3.54
CA ASP A 140 18.97 24.58 3.08
C ASP A 140 17.59 24.94 2.58
N SER A 141 17.05 26.06 3.05
CA SER A 141 15.66 26.47 2.78
C SER A 141 15.41 26.83 1.32
N ALA A 142 16.40 27.36 0.59
CA ALA A 142 16.26 27.68 -0.82
C ALA A 142 16.24 26.42 -1.66
N LYS A 143 17.12 25.45 -1.34
CA LYS A 143 17.15 24.13 -1.97
C LYS A 143 15.84 23.37 -1.72
N PHE A 144 15.30 23.42 -0.49
CA PHE A 144 14.01 22.80 -0.17
C PHE A 144 12.89 23.39 -1.03
N ARG A 145 12.77 24.72 -1.13
CA ARG A 145 11.76 25.37 -1.99
C ARG A 145 11.91 24.99 -3.46
N GLN A 146 13.12 24.91 -3.96
CA GLN A 146 13.39 24.46 -5.33
C GLN A 146 12.90 23.03 -5.55
N MET A 147 13.17 22.10 -4.64
CA MET A 147 12.70 20.70 -4.74
C MET A 147 11.18 20.60 -4.60
N LEU A 148 10.58 21.37 -3.68
CA LEU A 148 9.12 21.42 -3.48
C LEU A 148 8.39 21.86 -4.75
N SER A 149 8.95 22.81 -5.52
CA SER A 149 8.35 23.25 -6.80
C SER A 149 8.32 22.16 -7.88
N GLY A 150 9.10 21.10 -7.73
CA GLY A 150 9.13 19.95 -8.63
C GLY A 150 8.07 18.87 -8.37
N ILE A 151 7.24 19.05 -7.33
CA ILE A 151 6.21 18.07 -6.95
C ILE A 151 4.83 18.72 -6.78
N VAL A 152 3.80 17.89 -6.86
CA VAL A 152 2.40 18.28 -6.63
C VAL A 152 1.81 17.32 -5.61
N GLY A 153 1.26 17.87 -4.52
CA GLY A 153 0.56 17.11 -3.50
C GLY A 153 -0.91 16.89 -3.88
N PHE A 154 -1.40 15.71 -3.53
CA PHE A 154 -2.78 15.29 -3.77
C PHE A 154 -3.38 14.67 -2.52
N GLU A 155 -4.71 14.78 -2.40
CA GLU A 155 -5.52 14.11 -1.40
C GLU A 155 -6.65 13.37 -2.09
N MET A 156 -6.88 12.12 -1.70
CA MET A 156 -8.04 11.33 -2.11
C MET A 156 -9.00 11.18 -0.93
N GLU A 157 -10.29 11.45 -1.17
CA GLU A 157 -11.38 11.02 -0.31
C GLU A 157 -11.75 9.59 -0.70
N VAL A 158 -11.41 8.62 0.16
CA VAL A 158 -11.63 7.21 -0.15
C VAL A 158 -13.08 6.84 0.06
N ARG A 159 -13.82 6.62 -1.03
CA ARG A 159 -15.22 6.19 -1.03
C ARG A 159 -15.38 4.69 -1.01
N HIS A 160 -14.46 3.96 -1.64
CA HIS A 160 -14.50 2.51 -1.69
C HIS A 160 -13.19 1.91 -1.19
N TRP A 161 -13.33 1.02 -0.20
CA TRP A 161 -12.24 0.25 0.41
C TRP A 161 -12.45 -1.21 0.05
N ARG A 162 -11.50 -1.80 -0.66
CA ARG A 162 -11.60 -3.18 -1.13
C ARG A 162 -10.34 -3.98 -0.74
N PRO A 163 -10.22 -4.38 0.54
CA PRO A 163 -9.12 -5.25 0.95
C PRO A 163 -9.34 -6.68 0.47
N THR A 164 -8.28 -7.28 -0.04
CA THR A 164 -8.19 -8.69 -0.41
C THR A 164 -7.09 -9.34 0.42
N LEU A 165 -7.46 -10.37 1.19
CA LEU A 165 -6.55 -11.16 2.00
C LEU A 165 -6.67 -12.61 1.58
N LYS A 166 -5.94 -13.03 0.55
CA LYS A 166 -5.87 -14.43 0.12
C LYS A 166 -4.70 -15.09 0.83
N LEU A 167 -4.97 -15.71 1.97
CA LEU A 167 -3.98 -16.24 2.91
C LEU A 167 -4.23 -17.72 3.26
N SER A 168 -4.87 -18.46 2.36
CA SER A 168 -5.24 -19.87 2.57
C SER A 168 -6.11 -20.11 3.80
N GLN A 169 -6.88 -19.11 4.26
CA GLN A 169 -7.77 -19.18 5.42
C GLN A 169 -8.92 -20.20 5.23
N ASN A 170 -9.18 -20.61 4.00
CA ASN A 170 -10.15 -21.65 3.65
C ASN A 170 -9.60 -23.07 3.76
N LYS A 171 -8.35 -23.22 4.16
CA LYS A 171 -7.70 -24.55 4.31
C LYS A 171 -7.76 -25.01 5.77
N PRO A 172 -7.80 -26.34 6.02
CA PRO A 172 -7.67 -26.90 7.36
C PRO A 172 -6.40 -26.42 8.07
N GLU A 173 -6.44 -26.33 9.40
CA GLU A 173 -5.33 -25.83 10.21
C GLU A 173 -4.01 -26.58 9.95
N GLY A 174 -4.07 -27.91 9.85
CA GLY A 174 -2.88 -28.74 9.58
C GLY A 174 -2.25 -28.43 8.21
N GLU A 175 -3.05 -28.17 7.18
CA GLU A 175 -2.53 -27.77 5.87
C GLU A 175 -1.94 -26.37 5.92
N ARG A 176 -2.59 -25.44 6.61
CA ARG A 176 -2.08 -24.06 6.79
C ARG A 176 -0.73 -24.07 7.52
N ALA A 177 -0.58 -24.89 8.56
CA ALA A 177 0.69 -25.04 9.27
C ALA A 177 1.83 -25.51 8.34
N ARG A 178 1.54 -26.46 7.44
CA ARG A 178 2.50 -26.93 6.43
C ARG A 178 2.89 -25.84 5.44
N LEU A 179 1.91 -25.06 4.97
CA LEU A 179 2.17 -23.92 4.06
C LEU A 179 3.03 -22.86 4.73
N ILE A 180 2.75 -22.52 5.99
CA ILE A 180 3.53 -21.57 6.78
C ILE A 180 4.99 -22.04 6.91
N ALA A 181 5.20 -23.31 7.29
CA ALA A 181 6.54 -23.87 7.38
C ALA A 181 7.27 -23.86 6.02
N GLY A 182 6.57 -24.19 4.93
CA GLY A 182 7.11 -24.11 3.58
C GLY A 182 7.53 -22.71 3.17
N LEU A 183 6.73 -21.70 3.49
CA LEU A 183 7.03 -20.28 3.24
C LEU A 183 8.26 -19.82 4.03
N GLU A 184 8.38 -20.19 5.29
CA GLU A 184 9.54 -19.86 6.11
C GLU A 184 10.82 -20.49 5.58
N ALA A 185 10.75 -21.76 5.15
CA ALA A 185 11.88 -22.49 4.58
C ALA A 185 12.42 -21.87 3.28
N VAL A 186 11.57 -21.13 2.52
CA VAL A 186 11.98 -20.43 1.28
C VAL A 186 12.17 -18.92 1.48
N GLY A 187 12.25 -18.44 2.73
CA GLY A 187 12.56 -17.05 3.05
C GLY A 187 11.41 -16.07 2.78
N GLN A 188 10.15 -16.50 2.96
CA GLN A 188 8.94 -15.68 2.83
C GLN A 188 8.22 -15.46 4.19
N PRO A 189 8.90 -14.89 5.21
CA PRO A 189 8.36 -14.81 6.57
C PRO A 189 7.18 -13.81 6.67
N ASN A 190 7.10 -12.83 5.78
CA ASN A 190 6.01 -11.84 5.81
C ASN A 190 4.65 -12.51 5.57
N ILE A 191 4.51 -13.26 4.48
CA ILE A 191 3.25 -13.98 4.19
C ILE A 191 2.97 -15.07 5.23
N ALA A 192 4.00 -15.75 5.74
CA ALA A 192 3.85 -16.70 6.84
C ALA A 192 3.26 -16.03 8.11
N ARG A 193 3.73 -14.84 8.48
CA ARG A 193 3.18 -14.01 9.58
C ARG A 193 1.71 -13.66 9.33
N LEU A 194 1.42 -13.09 8.16
CA LEU A 194 0.06 -12.69 7.77
C LEU A 194 -0.93 -13.87 7.77
N MET A 195 -0.47 -15.08 7.37
CA MET A 195 -1.27 -16.31 7.45
C MET A 195 -1.60 -16.72 8.89
N ARG A 196 -0.71 -16.49 9.86
CA ARG A 196 -0.99 -16.75 11.29
C ARG A 196 -2.00 -15.75 11.85
N GLU A 197 -1.90 -14.49 11.47
CA GLU A 197 -2.77 -13.41 11.94
C GLU A 197 -4.19 -13.47 11.35
N ALA A 198 -4.35 -14.07 10.17
CA ALA A 198 -5.64 -14.13 9.46
C ALA A 198 -6.72 -15.02 10.13
N VAL A 199 -6.40 -15.74 11.21
CA VAL A 199 -7.28 -16.73 11.87
C VAL A 199 -7.52 -16.35 13.33
N ARG A 200 -6.98 -15.25 13.78
CA ARG A 200 -7.30 -14.66 15.08
C ARG A 200 -8.46 -13.68 14.95
#